data_da767a98de345b6272339e232d220902
#
_entry.id   da767a98de345b6272339e232d220902
#
_cell.length_a   1.000
_cell.length_b   1.000
_cell.length_c   1.000
_cell.angle_alpha   90.00
_cell.angle_beta   90.00
_cell.angle_gamma   90.00
#
_symmetry.space_group_name_H-M   'P 1'
#
loop_
_entity.id
_entity.type
_entity.pdbx_description
1 polymer ?
#
loop_
_entity_poly.entity_id
_entity_poly.type
_entity_poly.pdbx_seq_one_letter_code
_entity_poly.pdbx_strand_id
1 'polypeptide(L)'
;MAKLAKRVKATREGIDRVKLYPLDEAVKLVKDRANAKFDETIEVAMNLGVDPRHADQMVRGVVALPNGSGRTVRVAVFARGAKAEEAKAAGADVVGAEDLVEKVTSGNIDFDRCIATPDLMPLVGRLGKVLGPRGLMPNPKVGTVTMDVTAAVKGAKGGSVEFRVEKAGIVHGGVGKASFATDKLVENIKAFADAVAKAKPSGAKGTFVQRIAISSTMGPGVKVEPSSIFGR
;
A
#
# COMPACT_ATOMS: atom_id res chain seq x y z
N MET A 1 3.91 -28.80 19.20
CA MET A 1 3.98 -27.42 18.71
C MET A 1 5.43 -26.95 18.65
N ALA A 2 5.84 -26.29 17.56
CA ALA A 2 7.19 -25.76 17.44
C ALA A 2 7.48 -24.70 18.52
N LYS A 3 8.69 -24.74 19.12
CA LYS A 3 9.10 -23.83 20.18
C LYS A 3 9.35 -22.44 19.56
N LEU A 4 8.65 -21.41 20.00
CA LEU A 4 8.85 -20.04 19.52
C LEU A 4 10.26 -19.55 19.83
N ALA A 5 10.89 -18.85 18.88
CA ALA A 5 12.19 -18.20 19.09
C ALA A 5 12.15 -17.20 20.27
N LYS A 6 13.24 -17.04 21.01
CA LYS A 6 13.34 -16.16 22.19
C LYS A 6 12.86 -14.73 21.89
N ARG A 7 13.26 -14.16 20.73
CA ARG A 7 12.82 -12.82 20.29
C ARG A 7 11.31 -12.73 20.16
N VAL A 8 10.67 -13.72 19.48
CA VAL A 8 9.21 -13.73 19.26
C VAL A 8 8.44 -13.87 20.58
N LYS A 9 9.01 -14.56 21.58
CA LYS A 9 8.40 -14.61 22.92
C LYS A 9 8.44 -13.22 23.58
N ALA A 10 9.61 -12.58 23.59
CA ALA A 10 9.80 -11.26 24.19
C ALA A 10 8.91 -10.19 23.53
N THR A 11 8.80 -10.17 22.19
CA THR A 11 7.93 -9.21 21.49
C THR A 11 6.43 -9.42 21.73
N ARG A 12 6.02 -10.62 22.12
CA ARG A 12 4.61 -10.95 22.41
C ARG A 12 4.25 -10.84 23.90
N GLU A 13 5.23 -10.66 24.75
CA GLU A 13 5.02 -10.57 26.20
C GLU A 13 4.18 -9.33 26.56
N GLY A 14 3.13 -9.52 27.37
CA GLY A 14 2.22 -8.45 27.76
C GLY A 14 1.21 -8.00 26.71
N ILE A 15 1.13 -8.65 25.53
CA ILE A 15 0.07 -8.40 24.53
C ILE A 15 -1.01 -9.46 24.68
N ASP A 16 -2.21 -9.03 25.04
CA ASP A 16 -3.39 -9.89 24.95
C ASP A 16 -3.90 -9.94 23.49
N ARG A 17 -3.97 -11.14 22.95
CA ARG A 17 -4.41 -11.38 21.56
C ARG A 17 -5.93 -11.24 21.38
N VAL A 18 -6.69 -11.25 22.44
CA VAL A 18 -8.15 -11.15 22.41
C VAL A 18 -8.58 -9.69 22.55
N LYS A 19 -7.88 -8.93 23.37
CA LYS A 19 -8.17 -7.53 23.66
C LYS A 19 -8.12 -6.67 22.38
N LEU A 20 -9.09 -5.79 22.23
CA LEU A 20 -9.09 -4.70 21.26
C LEU A 20 -8.47 -3.47 21.94
N TYR A 21 -7.46 -2.91 21.31
CA TYR A 21 -6.72 -1.76 21.84
C TYR A 21 -7.19 -0.47 21.15
N PRO A 22 -7.27 0.65 21.85
CA PRO A 22 -7.40 1.97 21.21
C PRO A 22 -6.24 2.22 20.26
N LEU A 23 -6.47 2.98 19.19
CA LEU A 23 -5.46 3.19 18.13
C LEU A 23 -4.14 3.71 18.68
N ASP A 24 -4.16 4.73 19.54
CA ASP A 24 -2.95 5.36 20.08
C ASP A 24 -2.12 4.39 20.95
N GLU A 25 -2.78 3.58 21.78
CA GLU A 25 -2.15 2.54 22.59
C GLU A 25 -1.54 1.46 21.69
N ALA A 26 -2.29 1.01 20.67
CA ALA A 26 -1.85 -0.02 19.73
C ALA A 26 -0.61 0.42 18.93
N VAL A 27 -0.57 1.67 18.46
CA VAL A 27 0.59 2.22 17.73
C VAL A 27 1.82 2.29 18.63
N LYS A 28 1.67 2.75 19.88
CA LYS A 28 2.78 2.75 20.86
C LYS A 28 3.30 1.33 21.11
N LEU A 29 2.41 0.37 21.37
CA LEU A 29 2.78 -1.03 21.61
C LEU A 29 3.53 -1.65 20.44
N VAL A 30 3.11 -1.39 19.20
CA VAL A 30 3.78 -1.92 18.02
C VAL A 30 5.13 -1.26 17.82
N LYS A 31 5.23 0.07 18.02
CA LYS A 31 6.47 0.82 17.88
C LYS A 31 7.53 0.41 18.92
N ASP A 32 7.15 0.27 20.18
CA ASP A 32 8.05 -0.12 21.28
C ASP A 32 8.63 -1.53 21.09
N ARG A 33 7.94 -2.36 20.30
CA ARG A 33 8.35 -3.74 20.00
C ARG A 33 9.02 -3.93 18.65
N ALA A 34 9.20 -2.86 17.90
CA ALA A 34 9.95 -2.86 16.64
C ALA A 34 11.47 -2.88 16.92
N ASN A 35 12.00 -4.06 17.23
CA ASN A 35 13.37 -4.28 17.72
C ASN A 35 14.30 -4.88 16.66
N ALA A 36 13.98 -4.77 15.35
CA ALA A 36 14.86 -5.24 14.30
C ALA A 36 16.04 -4.30 14.09
N LYS A 37 17.11 -4.82 13.46
CA LYS A 37 18.32 -4.03 13.11
C LYS A 37 18.12 -3.06 11.94
N PHE A 38 16.90 -2.94 11.44
CA PHE A 38 16.51 -2.06 10.35
C PHE A 38 15.24 -1.28 10.74
N ASP A 39 14.96 -0.20 10.05
CA ASP A 39 13.74 0.59 10.28
C ASP A 39 12.52 -0.17 9.76
N GLU A 40 11.78 -0.80 10.71
CA GLU A 40 10.63 -1.62 10.42
C GLU A 40 9.49 -0.79 9.81
N THR A 41 8.72 -1.39 8.92
CA THR A 41 7.50 -0.78 8.39
C THR A 41 6.33 -1.11 9.30
N ILE A 42 5.52 -0.11 9.62
CA ILE A 42 4.23 -0.31 10.29
C ILE A 42 3.17 -0.60 9.22
N GLU A 43 2.49 -1.71 9.38
CA GLU A 43 1.50 -2.22 8.44
C GLU A 43 0.14 -2.31 9.09
N VAL A 44 -0.89 -2.04 8.28
CA VAL A 44 -2.30 -2.20 8.65
C VAL A 44 -2.89 -3.35 7.86
N ALA A 45 -3.60 -4.23 8.54
CA ALA A 45 -4.41 -5.29 7.95
C ALA A 45 -5.87 -5.06 8.32
N MET A 46 -6.75 -5.00 7.32
CA MET A 46 -8.19 -4.78 7.50
C MET A 46 -8.97 -5.94 6.89
N ASN A 47 -9.72 -6.68 7.73
CA ASN A 47 -10.64 -7.69 7.25
C ASN A 47 -11.93 -7.00 6.83
N LEU A 48 -12.34 -7.23 5.59
CA LEU A 48 -13.53 -6.64 5.00
C LEU A 48 -14.63 -7.70 4.81
N GLY A 49 -15.88 -7.29 4.97
CA GLY A 49 -17.06 -8.11 4.73
C GLY A 49 -17.42 -8.16 3.24
N VAL A 50 -16.47 -8.57 2.40
CA VAL A 50 -16.64 -8.72 0.95
C VAL A 50 -16.21 -10.11 0.48
N ASP A 51 -16.77 -10.58 -0.62
CA ASP A 51 -16.29 -11.78 -1.33
C ASP A 51 -15.52 -11.36 -2.60
N PRO A 52 -14.17 -11.44 -2.57
CA PRO A 52 -13.34 -11.01 -3.71
C PRO A 52 -13.46 -11.90 -4.95
N ARG A 53 -14.20 -13.01 -4.89
CA ARG A 53 -14.50 -13.86 -6.05
C ARG A 53 -15.46 -13.18 -7.02
N HIS A 54 -16.28 -12.26 -6.50
CA HIS A 54 -17.19 -11.45 -7.30
C HIS A 54 -16.51 -10.16 -7.75
N ALA A 55 -16.55 -9.89 -9.05
CA ALA A 55 -15.87 -8.72 -9.64
C ALA A 55 -16.42 -7.38 -9.13
N ASP A 56 -17.68 -7.33 -8.75
CA ASP A 56 -18.40 -6.19 -8.17
C ASP A 56 -18.03 -5.93 -6.70
N GLN A 57 -17.45 -6.91 -6.00
CA GLN A 57 -16.99 -6.78 -4.62
C GLN A 57 -15.48 -6.62 -4.48
N MET A 58 -14.76 -6.44 -5.59
CA MET A 58 -13.33 -6.22 -5.61
C MET A 58 -12.98 -4.81 -5.14
N VAL A 59 -12.45 -4.70 -3.93
CA VAL A 59 -11.98 -3.42 -3.35
C VAL A 59 -10.54 -3.16 -3.76
N ARG A 60 -10.28 -2.00 -4.36
CA ARG A 60 -8.93 -1.53 -4.71
C ARG A 60 -8.92 -0.02 -4.84
N GLY A 61 -7.79 0.58 -4.54
CA GLY A 61 -7.63 2.03 -4.63
C GLY A 61 -6.23 2.47 -4.30
N VAL A 62 -6.04 3.77 -4.25
CA VAL A 62 -4.82 4.43 -3.82
C VAL A 62 -5.17 5.45 -2.74
N VAL A 63 -4.35 5.55 -1.75
CA VAL A 63 -4.41 6.60 -0.72
C VAL A 63 -3.11 7.37 -0.70
N ALA A 64 -3.19 8.68 -0.72
CA ALA A 64 -2.07 9.55 -0.43
C ALA A 64 -1.96 9.69 1.11
N LEU A 65 -0.86 9.20 1.67
CA LEU A 65 -0.63 9.32 3.11
C LEU A 65 -0.16 10.75 3.43
N PRO A 66 -0.78 11.44 4.40
CA PRO A 66 -0.45 12.83 4.72
C PRO A 66 1.03 13.01 5.14
N ASN A 67 1.59 12.03 5.83
CA ASN A 67 2.98 12.06 6.29
C ASN A 67 3.92 11.20 5.41
N GLY A 68 3.45 10.75 4.24
CA GLY A 68 4.18 9.83 3.37
C GLY A 68 4.33 8.43 3.97
N SER A 69 4.92 7.52 3.19
CA SER A 69 5.18 6.12 3.61
C SER A 69 6.58 5.91 4.22
N GLY A 70 7.47 6.91 4.14
CA GLY A 70 8.88 6.80 4.54
C GLY A 70 9.71 5.87 3.66
N ARG A 71 9.19 5.46 2.50
CA ARG A 71 9.89 4.65 1.51
C ARG A 71 10.24 5.49 0.29
N THR A 72 11.49 5.45 -0.13
CA THR A 72 11.90 6.00 -1.42
C THR A 72 11.39 5.08 -2.53
N VAL A 73 10.52 5.62 -3.40
CA VAL A 73 9.89 4.87 -4.49
C VAL A 73 10.53 5.30 -5.81
N ARG A 74 11.06 4.33 -6.56
CA ARG A 74 11.55 4.55 -7.92
C ARG A 74 10.38 4.43 -8.90
N VAL A 75 10.13 5.49 -9.65
CA VAL A 75 8.99 5.61 -10.56
C VAL A 75 9.45 5.48 -12.00
N ALA A 76 8.89 4.49 -12.72
CA ALA A 76 9.03 4.36 -14.16
C ALA A 76 7.81 4.95 -14.86
N VAL A 77 8.06 5.67 -15.94
CA VAL A 77 7.01 6.30 -16.74
C VAL A 77 7.13 5.86 -18.20
N PHE A 78 6.07 5.25 -18.71
CA PHE A 78 5.92 4.99 -20.13
C PHE A 78 5.25 6.18 -20.80
N ALA A 79 6.04 7.01 -21.48
CA ALA A 79 5.59 8.19 -22.18
C ALA A 79 6.46 8.50 -23.40
N ARG A 80 5.90 9.22 -24.39
CA ARG A 80 6.59 9.68 -25.60
C ARG A 80 6.58 11.21 -25.70
N GLY A 81 7.57 11.76 -26.42
CA GLY A 81 7.64 13.17 -26.77
C GLY A 81 7.58 14.11 -25.55
N ALA A 82 6.76 15.14 -25.63
CA ALA A 82 6.61 16.13 -24.56
C ALA A 82 6.24 15.54 -23.20
N LYS A 83 5.42 14.47 -23.18
CA LYS A 83 5.04 13.79 -21.92
C LYS A 83 6.22 13.08 -21.25
N ALA A 84 7.20 12.63 -22.01
CA ALA A 84 8.43 12.06 -21.46
C ALA A 84 9.30 13.15 -20.80
N GLU A 85 9.35 14.35 -21.37
CA GLU A 85 10.06 15.50 -20.76
C GLU A 85 9.37 16.00 -19.50
N GLU A 86 8.03 16.11 -19.52
CA GLU A 86 7.22 16.41 -18.33
C GLU A 86 7.48 15.39 -17.20
N ALA A 87 7.55 14.08 -17.53
CA ALA A 87 7.84 13.03 -16.57
C ALA A 87 9.23 13.20 -15.93
N LYS A 88 10.25 13.49 -16.74
CA LYS A 88 11.62 13.75 -16.25
C LYS A 88 11.65 14.99 -15.36
N ALA A 89 11.00 16.08 -15.78
CA ALA A 89 10.91 17.32 -15.01
C ALA A 89 10.16 17.11 -13.67
N ALA A 90 9.15 16.22 -13.64
CA ALA A 90 8.44 15.84 -12.42
C ALA A 90 9.27 14.94 -11.49
N GLY A 91 10.44 14.46 -11.94
CA GLY A 91 11.38 13.66 -11.15
C GLY A 91 11.17 12.14 -11.31
N ALA A 92 10.63 11.66 -12.41
CA ALA A 92 10.59 10.21 -12.68
C ALA A 92 12.02 9.65 -12.83
N ASP A 93 12.26 8.46 -12.28
CA ASP A 93 13.60 7.86 -12.24
C ASP A 93 13.94 7.17 -13.57
N VAL A 94 12.94 6.57 -14.19
CA VAL A 94 13.08 5.90 -15.49
C VAL A 94 11.95 6.38 -16.40
N VAL A 95 12.31 6.92 -17.57
CA VAL A 95 11.33 7.35 -18.58
C VAL A 95 11.71 6.77 -19.93
N GLY A 96 10.75 6.16 -20.61
CA GLY A 96 10.98 5.56 -21.93
C GLY A 96 9.69 5.11 -22.58
N ALA A 97 9.83 4.61 -23.80
CA ALA A 97 8.74 4.03 -24.58
C ALA A 97 9.10 2.58 -24.96
N GLU A 98 9.45 2.31 -26.22
CA GLU A 98 9.82 0.98 -26.70
C GLU A 98 11.10 0.44 -26.05
N ASP A 99 12.07 1.31 -25.85
CA ASP A 99 13.35 0.99 -25.18
C ASP A 99 13.13 0.49 -23.74
N LEU A 100 12.17 1.08 -23.04
CA LEU A 100 11.80 0.64 -21.69
C LEU A 100 11.03 -0.70 -21.74
N VAL A 101 10.18 -0.89 -22.75
CA VAL A 101 9.48 -2.18 -22.96
C VAL A 101 10.47 -3.32 -23.17
N GLU A 102 11.52 -3.11 -23.97
CA GLU A 102 12.57 -4.10 -24.21
C GLU A 102 13.35 -4.43 -22.94
N LYS A 103 13.73 -3.42 -22.14
CA LYS A 103 14.39 -3.59 -20.84
C LYS A 103 13.55 -4.43 -19.88
N VAL A 104 12.27 -4.12 -19.77
CA VAL A 104 11.36 -4.87 -18.89
C VAL A 104 11.14 -6.30 -19.39
N THR A 105 11.06 -6.49 -20.71
CA THR A 105 10.93 -7.83 -21.33
C THR A 105 12.16 -8.68 -21.05
N SER A 106 13.37 -8.09 -21.06
CA SER A 106 14.61 -8.78 -20.70
C SER A 106 14.77 -9.05 -19.20
N GLY A 107 13.81 -8.62 -18.37
CA GLY A 107 13.77 -8.87 -16.92
C GLY A 107 14.39 -7.78 -16.07
N ASN A 108 14.92 -6.71 -16.66
CA ASN A 108 15.48 -5.57 -15.94
C ASN A 108 14.36 -4.65 -15.44
N ILE A 109 13.96 -4.81 -14.18
CA ILE A 109 12.90 -4.04 -13.52
C ILE A 109 13.50 -3.35 -12.31
N ASP A 110 13.98 -2.12 -12.53
CA ASP A 110 14.64 -1.29 -11.51
C ASP A 110 13.71 -0.19 -10.98
N PHE A 111 12.41 -0.46 -10.88
CA PHE A 111 11.41 0.48 -10.39
C PHE A 111 10.39 -0.21 -9.48
N ASP A 112 9.81 0.59 -8.60
CA ASP A 112 8.81 0.14 -7.62
C ASP A 112 7.39 0.55 -8.00
N ARG A 113 7.24 1.50 -8.93
CA ARG A 113 5.96 1.94 -9.48
C ARG A 113 6.07 2.22 -10.97
N CYS A 114 4.96 1.94 -11.66
CA CYS A 114 4.86 2.14 -13.10
C CYS A 114 3.65 3.03 -13.41
N ILE A 115 3.90 4.08 -14.20
CA ILE A 115 2.89 5.00 -14.73
C ILE A 115 2.95 4.90 -16.25
N ALA A 116 1.82 4.99 -16.92
CA ALA A 116 1.76 4.96 -18.37
C ALA A 116 0.78 5.98 -18.91
N THR A 117 1.10 6.58 -20.05
CA THR A 117 0.11 7.32 -20.83
C THR A 117 -0.84 6.33 -21.54
N PRO A 118 -2.12 6.69 -21.74
CA PRO A 118 -3.09 5.82 -22.40
C PRO A 118 -2.62 5.33 -23.78
N ASP A 119 -1.89 6.18 -24.51
CA ASP A 119 -1.39 5.88 -25.86
C ASP A 119 -0.40 4.70 -25.89
N LEU A 120 0.36 4.50 -24.82
CA LEU A 120 1.34 3.41 -24.70
C LEU A 120 0.77 2.14 -24.05
N MET A 121 -0.46 2.16 -23.59
CA MET A 121 -1.10 0.99 -22.97
C MET A 121 -1.10 -0.27 -23.86
N PRO A 122 -1.28 -0.19 -25.19
CA PRO A 122 -1.17 -1.37 -26.06
C PRO A 122 0.20 -2.03 -26.02
N LEU A 123 1.28 -1.24 -25.86
CA LEU A 123 2.66 -1.74 -25.72
C LEU A 123 2.90 -2.30 -24.31
N VAL A 124 2.51 -1.55 -23.28
CA VAL A 124 2.63 -1.96 -21.87
C VAL A 124 1.79 -3.21 -21.60
N GLY A 125 0.66 -3.38 -22.28
CA GLY A 125 -0.18 -4.58 -22.20
C GLY A 125 0.58 -5.88 -22.51
N ARG A 126 1.55 -5.84 -23.40
CA ARG A 126 2.43 -6.99 -23.73
C ARG A 126 3.29 -7.42 -22.55
N LEU A 127 3.60 -6.48 -21.64
CA LEU A 127 4.36 -6.72 -20.42
C LEU A 127 3.52 -7.32 -19.28
N GLY A 128 2.21 -7.54 -19.49
CA GLY A 128 1.28 -8.04 -18.47
C GLY A 128 1.73 -9.34 -17.81
N LYS A 129 2.40 -10.24 -18.53
CA LYS A 129 2.97 -11.49 -17.99
C LYS A 129 4.13 -11.25 -17.01
N VAL A 130 4.84 -10.13 -17.14
CA VAL A 130 6.02 -9.78 -16.33
C VAL A 130 5.62 -8.83 -15.19
N LEU A 131 4.88 -7.77 -15.49
CA LEU A 131 4.47 -6.74 -14.53
C LEU A 131 3.26 -7.15 -13.68
N GLY A 132 2.36 -7.97 -14.23
CA GLY A 132 1.14 -8.41 -13.55
C GLY A 132 1.37 -9.15 -12.24
N PRO A 133 2.18 -10.24 -12.23
CA PRO A 133 2.49 -10.98 -11.00
C PRO A 133 3.21 -10.14 -9.93
N ARG A 134 3.95 -9.11 -10.35
CA ARG A 134 4.65 -8.18 -9.45
C ARG A 134 3.78 -7.03 -8.94
N GLY A 135 2.53 -6.91 -9.41
CA GLY A 135 1.64 -5.81 -9.04
C GLY A 135 2.04 -4.45 -9.64
N LEU A 136 2.93 -4.43 -10.64
CA LEU A 136 3.46 -3.21 -11.25
C LEU A 136 2.70 -2.77 -12.52
N MET A 137 1.65 -3.50 -12.91
CA MET A 137 0.89 -3.19 -14.11
C MET A 137 0.09 -1.90 -13.94
N PRO A 138 0.27 -0.88 -14.80
CA PRO A 138 -0.51 0.34 -14.74
C PRO A 138 -2.01 0.08 -14.90
N ASN A 139 -2.83 0.83 -14.17
CA ASN A 139 -4.27 0.65 -14.19
C ASN A 139 -5.02 1.99 -14.08
N PRO A 140 -6.02 2.25 -14.95
CA PRO A 140 -6.82 3.48 -14.89
C PRO A 140 -7.55 3.68 -13.57
N LYS A 141 -8.07 2.58 -12.96
CA LYS A 141 -8.81 2.65 -11.68
C LYS A 141 -7.95 3.09 -10.49
N VAL A 142 -6.64 2.97 -10.62
CA VAL A 142 -5.65 3.33 -9.59
C VAL A 142 -5.00 4.68 -9.92
N GLY A 143 -5.34 5.27 -11.07
CA GLY A 143 -4.78 6.55 -11.52
C GLY A 143 -3.34 6.47 -12.03
N THR A 144 -2.82 5.26 -12.28
CA THR A 144 -1.49 5.05 -12.85
C THR A 144 -1.48 5.06 -14.39
N VAL A 145 -2.65 5.14 -15.01
CA VAL A 145 -2.82 5.42 -16.44
C VAL A 145 -3.49 6.77 -16.57
N THR A 146 -2.72 7.78 -16.96
CA THR A 146 -3.19 9.18 -17.02
C THR A 146 -2.42 10.00 -18.05
N MET A 147 -3.06 11.05 -18.55
CA MET A 147 -2.41 12.08 -19.38
C MET A 147 -1.67 13.11 -18.50
N ASP A 148 -2.06 13.29 -17.24
CA ASP A 148 -1.34 14.13 -16.28
C ASP A 148 -0.25 13.34 -15.57
N VAL A 149 0.88 13.22 -16.27
CA VAL A 149 2.04 12.48 -15.78
C VAL A 149 2.68 13.17 -14.58
N THR A 150 2.66 14.51 -14.55
CA THR A 150 3.28 15.30 -13.48
C THR A 150 2.61 15.05 -12.13
N ALA A 151 1.27 15.12 -12.08
CA ALA A 151 0.54 14.83 -10.85
C ALA A 151 0.71 13.39 -10.39
N ALA A 152 0.70 12.43 -11.35
CA ALA A 152 0.87 11.00 -11.04
C ALA A 152 2.26 10.70 -10.45
N VAL A 153 3.34 11.27 -11.02
CA VAL A 153 4.72 11.09 -10.51
C VAL A 153 4.87 11.72 -9.14
N LYS A 154 4.39 12.95 -8.95
CA LYS A 154 4.41 13.63 -7.64
C LYS A 154 3.63 12.84 -6.59
N GLY A 155 2.44 12.34 -6.92
CA GLY A 155 1.64 11.49 -6.03
C GLY A 155 2.36 10.19 -5.67
N ALA A 156 2.97 9.50 -6.64
CA ALA A 156 3.73 8.28 -6.40
C ALA A 156 4.94 8.50 -5.48
N LYS A 157 5.68 9.60 -5.67
CA LYS A 157 6.83 9.99 -4.82
C LYS A 157 6.39 10.59 -3.48
N GLY A 158 5.21 11.21 -3.42
CA GLY A 158 4.62 11.76 -2.19
C GLY A 158 4.15 10.73 -1.18
N GLY A 159 4.37 9.42 -1.43
CA GLY A 159 4.05 8.36 -0.48
C GLY A 159 2.64 7.83 -0.62
N SER A 160 2.04 7.89 -1.81
CA SER A 160 0.78 7.19 -2.06
C SER A 160 0.96 5.67 -1.91
N VAL A 161 -0.02 5.01 -1.31
CA VAL A 161 -0.03 3.56 -1.10
C VAL A 161 -1.22 2.97 -1.85
N GLU A 162 -0.93 1.97 -2.67
CA GLU A 162 -1.97 1.19 -3.34
C GLU A 162 -2.48 0.10 -2.40
N PHE A 163 -3.77 -0.10 -2.37
CA PHE A 163 -4.39 -1.21 -1.66
C PHE A 163 -5.31 -2.02 -2.57
N ARG A 164 -5.32 -3.31 -2.35
CA ARG A 164 -6.18 -4.27 -3.05
C ARG A 164 -6.61 -5.37 -2.08
N VAL A 165 -7.89 -5.73 -2.14
CA VAL A 165 -8.39 -6.88 -1.37
C VAL A 165 -7.80 -8.17 -1.95
N GLU A 166 -7.31 -9.05 -1.08
CA GLU A 166 -6.84 -10.39 -1.43
C GLU A 166 -7.97 -11.42 -1.35
N LYS A 167 -7.67 -12.67 -1.75
CA LYS A 167 -8.67 -13.76 -1.79
C LYS A 167 -9.37 -14.05 -0.46
N ALA A 168 -8.75 -13.71 0.66
CA ALA A 168 -9.32 -13.88 2.00
C ALA A 168 -10.21 -12.70 2.45
N GLY A 169 -10.44 -11.69 1.59
CA GLY A 169 -11.20 -10.49 1.96
C GLY A 169 -10.42 -9.51 2.83
N ILE A 170 -9.08 -9.59 2.84
CA ILE A 170 -8.22 -8.75 3.66
C ILE A 170 -7.51 -7.71 2.77
N VAL A 171 -7.38 -6.50 3.26
CA VAL A 171 -6.58 -5.43 2.66
C VAL A 171 -5.37 -5.18 3.55
N HIS A 172 -4.20 -5.14 2.95
CA HIS A 172 -2.93 -4.82 3.61
C HIS A 172 -2.36 -3.52 3.08
N GLY A 173 -1.70 -2.74 3.93
CA GLY A 173 -0.99 -1.54 3.52
C GLY A 173 0.07 -1.11 4.52
N GLY A 174 1.25 -0.71 4.00
CA GLY A 174 2.31 -0.10 4.79
C GLY A 174 2.00 1.39 4.97
N VAL A 175 1.88 1.84 6.21
CA VAL A 175 1.44 3.21 6.56
C VAL A 175 2.55 4.12 7.07
N GLY A 176 3.75 3.59 7.25
CA GLY A 176 4.90 4.38 7.68
C GLY A 176 6.02 3.54 8.24
N LYS A 177 7.05 4.18 8.76
CA LYS A 177 8.21 3.56 9.37
C LYS A 177 8.13 3.64 10.91
N ALA A 178 8.75 2.70 11.61
CA ALA A 178 8.83 2.71 13.06
C ALA A 178 9.54 3.96 13.60
N SER A 179 10.42 4.58 12.81
CA SER A 179 11.09 5.85 13.12
C SER A 179 10.14 7.06 13.16
N PHE A 180 8.94 6.97 12.54
CA PHE A 180 7.98 8.07 12.55
C PHE A 180 7.45 8.37 13.95
N ALA A 181 7.08 9.63 14.21
CA ALA A 181 6.36 10.02 15.42
C ALA A 181 5.00 9.29 15.49
N THR A 182 4.55 9.00 16.70
CA THR A 182 3.30 8.26 16.93
C THR A 182 2.10 8.96 16.28
N ASP A 183 2.02 10.30 16.41
CA ASP A 183 0.92 11.10 15.85
C ASP A 183 0.86 11.00 14.32
N LYS A 184 2.02 11.03 13.65
CA LYS A 184 2.11 10.85 12.18
C LYS A 184 1.63 9.48 11.73
N LEU A 185 1.92 8.43 12.51
CA LEU A 185 1.44 7.08 12.22
C LEU A 185 -0.07 6.98 12.42
N VAL A 186 -0.61 7.57 13.49
CA VAL A 186 -2.05 7.62 13.77
C VAL A 186 -2.80 8.32 12.63
N GLU A 187 -2.31 9.47 12.16
CA GLU A 187 -2.89 10.20 11.03
C GLU A 187 -2.87 9.36 9.74
N ASN A 188 -1.75 8.72 9.44
CA ASN A 188 -1.61 7.87 8.28
C ASN A 188 -2.55 6.65 8.33
N ILE A 189 -2.69 6.02 9.51
CA ILE A 189 -3.60 4.89 9.71
C ILE A 189 -5.06 5.32 9.51
N LYS A 190 -5.45 6.47 10.07
CA LYS A 190 -6.80 7.03 9.88
C LYS A 190 -7.06 7.33 8.41
N ALA A 191 -6.13 8.00 7.71
CA ALA A 191 -6.26 8.30 6.29
C ALA A 191 -6.40 7.02 5.44
N PHE A 192 -5.62 5.98 5.76
CA PHE A 192 -5.71 4.68 5.09
C PHE A 192 -7.06 4.01 5.34
N ALA A 193 -7.51 3.95 6.59
CA ALA A 193 -8.78 3.34 6.96
C ALA A 193 -9.98 4.07 6.32
N ASP A 194 -9.96 5.40 6.29
CA ASP A 194 -10.99 6.21 5.64
C ASP A 194 -11.03 5.98 4.12
N ALA A 195 -9.87 5.87 3.46
CA ALA A 195 -9.80 5.57 2.04
C ALA A 195 -10.37 4.18 1.73
N VAL A 196 -10.07 3.18 2.55
CA VAL A 196 -10.64 1.84 2.41
C VAL A 196 -12.16 1.87 2.67
N ALA A 197 -12.63 2.59 3.68
CA ALA A 197 -14.06 2.73 3.99
C ALA A 197 -14.84 3.40 2.85
N LYS A 198 -14.27 4.45 2.23
CA LYS A 198 -14.85 5.13 1.05
C LYS A 198 -14.91 4.23 -0.19
N ALA A 199 -14.02 3.25 -0.29
CA ALA A 199 -13.98 2.29 -1.38
C ALA A 199 -15.00 1.13 -1.22
N LYS A 200 -15.95 1.21 -0.27
CA LYS A 200 -16.99 0.21 -0.06
C LYS A 200 -17.81 0.03 -1.34
N PRO A 201 -17.86 -1.19 -1.91
CA PRO A 201 -18.68 -1.47 -3.08
C PRO A 201 -20.17 -1.51 -2.71
N SER A 202 -21.04 -1.16 -3.66
CA SER A 202 -22.50 -1.16 -3.47
C SER A 202 -23.07 -2.56 -3.15
N GLY A 203 -22.40 -3.62 -3.65
CA GLY A 203 -22.79 -5.00 -3.40
C GLY A 203 -22.41 -5.54 -2.01
N ALA A 204 -21.62 -4.80 -1.22
CA ALA A 204 -21.22 -5.24 0.11
C ALA A 204 -22.35 -5.04 1.13
N LYS A 205 -22.92 -6.15 1.63
CA LYS A 205 -23.97 -6.16 2.65
C LYS A 205 -23.37 -6.30 4.05
N GLY A 206 -24.04 -5.71 5.05
CA GLY A 206 -23.63 -5.81 6.45
C GLY A 206 -22.43 -4.95 6.82
N THR A 207 -21.67 -5.40 7.84
CA THR A 207 -20.51 -4.67 8.38
C THR A 207 -19.35 -4.80 7.41
N PHE A 208 -18.94 -3.67 6.80
CA PHE A 208 -17.88 -3.66 5.79
C PHE A 208 -16.50 -3.87 6.41
N VAL A 209 -16.13 -3.08 7.42
CA VAL A 209 -14.86 -3.27 8.15
C VAL A 209 -15.15 -4.13 9.38
N GLN A 210 -14.67 -5.37 9.37
CA GLN A 210 -14.91 -6.33 10.44
C GLN A 210 -13.85 -6.30 11.52
N ARG A 211 -12.58 -6.23 11.13
CA ARG A 211 -11.43 -6.24 12.04
C ARG A 211 -10.31 -5.40 11.48
N ILE A 212 -9.59 -4.74 12.38
CA ILE A 212 -8.37 -4.00 12.05
C ILE A 212 -7.26 -4.50 12.95
N ALA A 213 -6.09 -4.71 12.38
CA ALA A 213 -4.88 -5.03 13.13
C ALA A 213 -3.71 -4.23 12.57
N ILE A 214 -2.80 -3.85 13.45
CA ILE A 214 -1.54 -3.20 13.08
C ILE A 214 -0.37 -4.07 13.55
N SER A 215 0.71 -4.06 12.79
CA SER A 215 1.93 -4.78 13.13
C SER A 215 3.16 -4.04 12.60
N SER A 216 4.31 -4.31 13.17
CA SER A 216 5.58 -3.98 12.52
C SER A 216 6.07 -5.19 11.72
N THR A 217 7.02 -4.98 10.80
CA THR A 217 7.52 -6.03 9.89
C THR A 217 7.90 -7.33 10.61
N MET A 218 8.52 -7.22 11.77
CA MET A 218 8.99 -8.39 12.54
C MET A 218 8.30 -8.52 13.90
N GLY A 219 7.36 -7.63 14.19
CA GLY A 219 6.63 -7.57 15.46
C GLY A 219 5.35 -8.39 15.48
N PRO A 220 4.67 -8.40 16.63
CA PRO A 220 3.35 -9.03 16.76
C PRO A 220 2.26 -8.16 16.16
N GLY A 221 1.18 -8.80 15.71
CA GLY A 221 -0.05 -8.12 15.33
C GLY A 221 -0.87 -7.73 16.57
N VAL A 222 -1.30 -6.49 16.63
CA VAL A 222 -2.15 -5.90 17.68
C VAL A 222 -3.51 -5.57 17.06
N LYS A 223 -4.59 -6.05 17.66
CA LYS A 223 -5.95 -5.76 17.21
C LYS A 223 -6.35 -4.37 17.67
N VAL A 224 -6.93 -3.60 16.76
CA VAL A 224 -7.39 -2.23 17.02
C VAL A 224 -8.91 -2.20 17.06
N GLU A 225 -9.43 -1.43 17.97
CA GLU A 225 -10.86 -1.16 18.07
C GLU A 225 -11.30 -0.25 16.91
N PRO A 226 -12.24 -0.69 16.02
CA PRO A 226 -12.65 0.11 14.86
C PRO A 226 -13.27 1.47 15.25
N SER A 227 -13.97 1.56 16.38
CA SER A 227 -14.55 2.80 16.88
C SER A 227 -13.49 3.88 17.15
N SER A 228 -12.29 3.49 17.59
CA SER A 228 -11.18 4.42 17.84
C SER A 228 -10.61 5.07 16.56
N ILE A 229 -10.89 4.47 15.40
CA ILE A 229 -10.45 5.00 14.10
C ILE A 229 -11.55 5.84 13.46
N PHE A 230 -12.78 5.32 13.42
CA PHE A 230 -13.90 5.94 12.71
C PHE A 230 -14.77 6.87 13.57
N GLY A 231 -14.49 7.00 14.87
CA GLY A 231 -15.21 7.92 15.75
C GLY A 231 -16.69 7.56 16.00
N ARG A 232 -17.03 6.26 15.91
CA ARG A 232 -18.39 5.74 16.15
C ARG A 232 -18.38 4.69 17.23
#